data_1aa13bce7a0c95771dd1892d9a9658b1
#
_entry.id   1aa13bce7a0c95771dd1892d9a9658b1
#
_cell.length_a   1.000
_cell.length_b   1.000
_cell.length_c   1.000
_cell.angle_alpha   90.00
_cell.angle_beta   90.00
_cell.angle_gamma   90.00
#
_symmetry.space_group_name_H-M   'P 1'
#
loop_
_entity.id
_entity.type
_entity.pdbx_description
1 polymer ?
#
loop_
_entity_poly.entity_id
_entity_poly.type
_entity_poly.pdbx_seq_one_letter_code
_entity_poly.pdbx_strand_id
1 'polypeptide(L)'
;MNKIKALLIISLALLLVWLPAQGTDINEYLSKEYPGQVVSVKVTKNKVKIKGIRPSGKGYYLSEVTPWEALDAQGLQDNLIRLCFKKFRRSVPRKIETGGIVYDRSLSRWAIVKADGEDVPVLCSHARYADEVAPVRVATEMPLTGKKGLGGYRLNKFADDIEKMDIRSVTINIHLNSLLYASEKPGSFLREYGGVKYWFDSTKVDYLDRVLSYCSDRGVITSAITLIDLKSADPELTPVFRHPDCDGGFYSMPNMTNPLSFNAYAAVLDFLADRYSSGEHGRINNWIIHNEVDYGIDWTNMGKQPYEAYMDAYEKSMRLNYNIARLYDQQTWTLGSYTHNWTVGENENGFPVRKMLEDHVRYSNAEGDFRWGVAQHPYPQDLNDPLFWIHDTGTTWSKDTKYLTFKNLEVIDEWIRRPEHFYKGETKRLLFLSENGTNSPSYSEEDLVNQAAGACWAWKKLSALPGIDGVQWHAWMDNRGEFGLKIGLRRFPDDEEAPGAEKPSWHVWQAAGTDKEDEVFAPYLKVIGLGDWSEIFHEVTD
;
A
#
# COMPACT_ATOMS: atom_id res chain seq x y z
N MET A 1 -10.77 -73.34 13.18
CA MET A 1 -12.02 -72.68 12.74
C MET A 1 -12.22 -71.47 13.62
N ASN A 2 -11.63 -70.34 13.20
CA ASN A 2 -11.63 -69.11 13.96
C ASN A 2 -12.62 -68.13 13.37
N LYS A 3 -13.53 -67.67 14.22
CA LYS A 3 -14.48 -66.59 13.90
C LYS A 3 -13.75 -65.26 14.06
N ILE A 4 -13.60 -64.56 12.98
CA ILE A 4 -13.16 -63.15 12.94
C ILE A 4 -14.40 -62.29 13.12
N LYS A 5 -14.48 -61.57 14.25
CA LYS A 5 -15.47 -60.53 14.50
C LYS A 5 -15.03 -59.29 13.72
N ALA A 6 -15.85 -58.86 12.77
CA ALA A 6 -15.72 -57.57 12.13
C ALA A 6 -16.23 -56.48 13.10
N LEU A 7 -15.34 -55.59 13.51
CA LEU A 7 -15.66 -54.35 14.20
C LEU A 7 -16.05 -53.30 13.15
N LEU A 8 -17.32 -52.95 13.06
CA LEU A 8 -17.78 -51.79 12.33
C LEU A 8 -17.44 -50.55 13.18
N ILE A 9 -16.41 -49.80 12.74
CA ILE A 9 -16.16 -48.45 13.25
C ILE A 9 -17.02 -47.51 12.42
N ILE A 10 -18.14 -47.06 13.00
CA ILE A 10 -18.94 -45.96 12.43
C ILE A 10 -18.14 -44.67 12.71
N SER A 11 -17.44 -44.18 11.70
CA SER A 11 -16.88 -42.85 11.70
C SER A 11 -18.01 -41.84 11.60
N LEU A 12 -18.43 -41.28 12.73
CA LEU A 12 -19.25 -40.09 12.76
C LEU A 12 -18.37 -38.92 12.29
N ALA A 13 -18.39 -38.63 10.96
CA ALA A 13 -17.87 -37.39 10.44
C ALA A 13 -18.75 -36.25 10.99
N LEU A 14 -18.31 -35.60 12.04
CA LEU A 14 -18.78 -34.28 12.40
C LEU A 14 -18.44 -33.35 11.22
N LEU A 15 -19.43 -33.09 10.39
CA LEU A 15 -19.45 -31.92 9.55
C LEU A 15 -19.45 -30.71 10.50
N LEU A 16 -18.26 -30.24 10.86
CA LEU A 16 -18.06 -28.87 11.30
C LEU A 16 -18.43 -28.01 10.07
N VAL A 17 -19.67 -27.56 10.04
CA VAL A 17 -20.05 -26.41 9.22
C VAL A 17 -19.17 -25.28 9.74
N TRP A 18 -18.14 -24.98 8.99
CA TRP A 18 -17.34 -23.78 9.18
C TRP A 18 -18.28 -22.59 8.90
N LEU A 19 -18.97 -22.12 9.94
CA LEU A 19 -19.53 -20.78 9.89
C LEU A 19 -18.32 -19.85 9.80
N PRO A 20 -18.23 -19.03 8.77
CA PRO A 20 -17.19 -18.00 8.73
C PRO A 20 -17.31 -17.25 10.05
N ALA A 21 -16.21 -17.12 10.77
CA ALA A 21 -16.17 -16.27 11.94
C ALA A 21 -16.74 -14.92 11.50
N GLN A 22 -17.85 -14.49 12.10
CA GLN A 22 -18.38 -13.16 11.85
C GLN A 22 -17.31 -12.22 12.35
N GLY A 23 -16.50 -11.69 11.42
CA GLY A 23 -15.53 -10.65 11.70
C GLY A 23 -16.26 -9.52 12.42
N THR A 24 -15.60 -8.88 13.35
CA THR A 24 -16.14 -7.70 14.04
C THR A 24 -16.63 -6.74 12.97
N ASP A 25 -17.92 -6.36 13.01
CA ASP A 25 -18.45 -5.35 12.11
C ASP A 25 -17.61 -4.09 12.29
N ILE A 26 -16.78 -3.77 11.28
CA ILE A 26 -15.87 -2.63 11.31
C ILE A 26 -16.64 -1.34 11.57
N ASN A 27 -17.81 -1.19 10.98
CA ASN A 27 -18.62 0.01 11.15
C ASN A 27 -19.08 0.14 12.59
N GLU A 28 -19.55 -0.95 13.23
CA GLU A 28 -19.86 -0.94 14.64
C GLU A 28 -18.60 -0.66 15.48
N TYR A 29 -17.51 -1.37 15.24
CA TYR A 29 -16.27 -1.22 16.00
C TYR A 29 -15.71 0.20 15.93
N LEU A 30 -15.58 0.79 14.73
CA LEU A 30 -14.96 2.10 14.54
C LEU A 30 -15.86 3.27 14.98
N SER A 31 -17.19 3.09 14.98
CA SER A 31 -18.14 4.13 15.42
C SER A 31 -18.53 4.05 16.90
N LYS A 32 -18.21 2.94 17.57
CA LYS A 32 -18.60 2.70 18.94
C LYS A 32 -17.85 3.55 19.95
N GLU A 33 -18.55 4.24 20.81
CA GLU A 33 -17.97 4.87 21.99
C GLU A 33 -17.71 3.83 23.07
N TYR A 34 -16.46 3.61 23.41
CA TYR A 34 -16.07 2.68 24.45
C TYR A 34 -15.89 3.36 25.80
N PRO A 35 -16.26 2.70 26.91
CA PRO A 35 -16.14 3.28 28.26
C PRO A 35 -14.71 3.34 28.80
N GLY A 36 -13.77 2.70 28.15
CA GLY A 36 -12.34 2.70 28.46
C GLY A 36 -11.51 3.19 27.29
N GLN A 37 -10.23 3.50 27.56
CA GLN A 37 -9.31 3.99 26.51
C GLN A 37 -7.88 3.54 26.78
N VAL A 38 -7.23 2.96 25.76
CA VAL A 38 -5.78 2.86 25.71
C VAL A 38 -5.25 4.21 25.21
N VAL A 39 -4.67 5.00 26.13
CA VAL A 39 -4.28 6.39 25.88
C VAL A 39 -2.97 6.49 25.10
N SER A 40 -2.01 5.61 25.40
CA SER A 40 -0.73 5.60 24.70
C SER A 40 -0.03 4.24 24.78
N VAL A 41 0.66 3.90 23.68
CA VAL A 41 1.56 2.75 23.58
C VAL A 41 2.92 3.26 23.12
N LYS A 42 3.94 3.14 23.99
CA LYS A 42 5.32 3.58 23.70
C LYS A 42 6.28 2.41 23.74
N VAL A 43 6.99 2.19 22.66
CA VAL A 43 8.00 1.13 22.52
C VAL A 43 9.39 1.70 22.74
N THR A 44 10.10 1.14 23.70
CA THR A 44 11.52 1.39 23.97
C THR A 44 12.36 0.25 23.40
N LYS A 45 13.67 0.31 23.53
CA LYS A 45 14.57 -0.75 23.06
C LYS A 45 14.14 -2.15 23.55
N ASN A 46 13.69 -2.29 24.81
CA ASN A 46 13.45 -3.58 25.44
C ASN A 46 12.00 -3.79 25.95
N LYS A 47 11.16 -2.76 25.95
CA LYS A 47 9.84 -2.81 26.59
C LYS A 47 8.78 -2.09 25.78
N VAL A 48 7.54 -2.59 25.85
CA VAL A 48 6.33 -1.88 25.46
C VAL A 48 5.68 -1.32 26.71
N LYS A 49 5.41 -0.02 26.73
CA LYS A 49 4.80 0.71 27.85
C LYS A 49 3.42 1.18 27.43
N ILE A 50 2.39 0.68 28.10
CA ILE A 50 0.99 0.96 27.79
C ILE A 50 0.38 1.75 28.95
N LYS A 51 -0.33 2.83 28.63
CA LYS A 51 -1.12 3.64 29.56
C LYS A 51 -2.55 3.69 29.11
N GLY A 52 -3.47 3.68 30.06
CA GLY A 52 -4.89 3.76 29.74
C GLY A 52 -5.77 4.05 30.94
N ILE A 53 -7.07 4.15 30.63
CA ILE A 53 -8.14 4.37 31.58
C ILE A 53 -9.17 3.26 31.37
N ARG A 54 -9.36 2.38 32.36
CA ARG A 54 -10.39 1.36 32.33
C ARG A 54 -11.68 1.85 32.98
N PRO A 55 -12.83 1.26 32.65
CA PRO A 55 -14.08 1.56 33.34
C PRO A 55 -14.03 1.21 34.84
N SER A 56 -14.97 1.70 35.61
CA SER A 56 -15.13 1.37 37.03
C SER A 56 -15.59 -0.08 37.21
N GLY A 57 -15.22 -0.73 38.32
CA GLY A 57 -15.59 -2.13 38.61
C GLY A 57 -14.37 -3.07 38.53
N LYS A 58 -14.66 -4.38 38.49
CA LYS A 58 -13.65 -5.47 38.44
C LYS A 58 -13.77 -6.23 37.11
N GLY A 59 -12.85 -7.17 36.85
CA GLY A 59 -12.88 -8.03 35.67
C GLY A 59 -12.33 -7.37 34.41
N TYR A 60 -11.52 -6.31 34.51
CA TYR A 60 -10.88 -5.65 33.36
C TYR A 60 -9.44 -6.11 33.18
N TYR A 61 -9.09 -6.34 31.92
CA TYR A 61 -7.76 -6.77 31.49
C TYR A 61 -7.27 -5.93 30.31
N LEU A 62 -5.97 -5.84 30.17
CA LEU A 62 -5.32 -5.41 28.95
C LEU A 62 -5.08 -6.64 28.10
N SER A 63 -5.63 -6.67 26.91
CA SER A 63 -5.43 -7.71 25.89
C SER A 63 -4.41 -7.23 24.87
N GLU A 64 -3.49 -8.09 24.46
CA GLU A 64 -2.65 -7.92 23.30
C GLU A 64 -3.29 -8.63 22.12
N VAL A 65 -3.37 -7.96 20.99
CA VAL A 65 -3.85 -8.53 19.73
C VAL A 65 -2.71 -8.49 18.71
N THR A 66 -2.23 -9.65 18.34
CA THR A 66 -1.17 -9.79 17.34
C THR A 66 -1.72 -9.61 15.93
N PRO A 67 -0.87 -9.36 14.91
CA PRO A 67 -1.35 -9.17 13.53
C PRO A 67 -2.10 -10.38 12.94
N TRP A 68 -1.80 -11.60 13.40
CA TRP A 68 -2.49 -12.82 12.95
C TRP A 68 -3.77 -13.14 13.72
N GLU A 69 -4.15 -12.31 14.68
CA GLU A 69 -5.39 -12.42 15.45
C GLU A 69 -6.41 -11.39 15.00
N ALA A 70 -7.68 -11.74 15.10
CA ALA A 70 -8.80 -10.82 14.90
C ALA A 70 -9.18 -10.12 16.22
N LEU A 71 -9.94 -9.02 16.12
CA LEU A 71 -10.56 -8.34 17.28
C LEU A 71 -11.87 -9.02 17.68
N ASP A 72 -11.87 -10.34 17.69
CA ASP A 72 -13.00 -11.17 18.09
C ASP A 72 -12.76 -11.86 19.44
N ALA A 73 -13.72 -12.64 19.84
CA ALA A 73 -13.67 -13.37 21.10
C ALA A 73 -12.42 -14.24 21.26
N GLN A 74 -11.97 -14.88 20.19
CA GLN A 74 -10.82 -15.78 20.21
C GLN A 74 -9.50 -15.00 20.31
N GLY A 75 -9.31 -13.97 19.48
CA GLY A 75 -8.09 -13.16 19.48
C GLY A 75 -7.94 -12.29 20.73
N LEU A 76 -9.03 -12.02 21.46
CA LEU A 76 -8.99 -11.25 22.70
C LEU A 76 -8.67 -12.07 23.96
N GLN A 77 -8.67 -13.41 23.90
CA GLN A 77 -8.49 -14.27 25.07
C GLN A 77 -7.04 -14.47 25.49
N ASP A 78 -6.11 -14.36 24.54
CA ASP A 78 -4.72 -14.65 24.81
C ASP A 78 -3.99 -13.49 25.51
N ASN A 79 -3.05 -13.85 26.40
CA ASN A 79 -2.16 -12.90 27.09
C ASN A 79 -2.85 -11.77 27.89
N LEU A 80 -3.93 -12.08 28.61
CA LEU A 80 -4.68 -11.13 29.43
C LEU A 80 -3.86 -10.64 30.64
N ILE A 81 -3.68 -9.32 30.77
CA ILE A 81 -3.00 -8.68 31.88
C ILE A 81 -4.04 -7.96 32.76
N ARG A 82 -4.25 -8.43 33.98
CA ARG A 82 -5.24 -7.86 34.91
C ARG A 82 -4.98 -6.39 35.22
N LEU A 83 -6.03 -5.56 35.14
CA LEU A 83 -6.01 -4.13 35.43
C LEU A 83 -6.65 -3.84 36.80
N CYS A 84 -5.83 -3.52 37.80
CA CYS A 84 -6.32 -3.26 39.16
C CYS A 84 -6.82 -1.82 39.35
N PHE A 85 -6.18 -0.83 38.73
CA PHE A 85 -6.48 0.58 38.93
C PHE A 85 -7.21 1.20 37.74
N LYS A 86 -8.08 2.20 37.98
CA LYS A 86 -8.83 2.90 36.93
C LYS A 86 -7.88 3.54 35.90
N LYS A 87 -6.88 4.30 36.35
CA LYS A 87 -5.76 4.75 35.53
C LYS A 87 -4.63 3.74 35.69
N PHE A 88 -4.19 3.15 34.61
CA PHE A 88 -3.16 2.11 34.67
C PHE A 88 -1.93 2.46 33.82
N ARG A 89 -0.82 1.85 34.23
CA ARG A 89 0.44 1.78 33.46
C ARG A 89 0.89 0.33 33.48
N ARG A 90 1.21 -0.21 32.30
CA ARG A 90 1.76 -1.55 32.15
C ARG A 90 3.05 -1.47 31.34
N SER A 91 3.96 -2.39 31.65
CA SER A 91 5.23 -2.51 30.92
C SER A 91 5.50 -3.99 30.75
N VAL A 92 5.64 -4.40 29.48
CA VAL A 92 5.88 -5.77 29.08
C VAL A 92 7.18 -5.86 28.28
N PRO A 93 7.83 -7.03 28.21
CA PRO A 93 8.97 -7.24 27.32
C PRO A 93 8.59 -6.91 25.86
N ARG A 94 9.49 -6.28 25.10
CA ARG A 94 9.26 -5.98 23.68
C ARG A 94 9.26 -7.27 22.84
N LYS A 95 10.11 -8.22 23.15
CA LYS A 95 10.21 -9.49 22.43
C LYS A 95 9.73 -10.63 23.29
N ILE A 96 9.00 -11.57 22.70
CA ILE A 96 8.54 -12.81 23.33
C ILE A 96 8.67 -13.97 22.35
N GLU A 97 8.82 -15.19 22.87
CA GLU A 97 8.70 -16.42 22.08
C GLU A 97 7.23 -16.82 22.01
N THR A 98 6.69 -16.96 20.80
CA THR A 98 5.32 -17.39 20.55
C THR A 98 5.21 -17.98 19.14
N GLY A 99 4.40 -19.02 18.95
CA GLY A 99 4.14 -19.61 17.63
C GLY A 99 5.39 -20.06 16.86
N GLY A 100 6.48 -20.40 17.55
CA GLY A 100 7.76 -20.80 16.92
C GLY A 100 8.64 -19.64 16.46
N ILE A 101 8.33 -18.42 16.84
CA ILE A 101 9.09 -17.21 16.49
C ILE A 101 9.43 -16.38 17.72
N VAL A 102 10.44 -15.50 17.58
CA VAL A 102 10.71 -14.41 18.53
C VAL A 102 9.98 -13.16 18.02
N TYR A 103 8.79 -12.96 18.54
CA TYR A 103 7.89 -11.90 18.09
C TYR A 103 8.21 -10.55 18.73
N ASP A 104 8.23 -9.48 17.91
CA ASP A 104 8.37 -8.08 18.36
C ASP A 104 6.99 -7.46 18.60
N ARG A 105 6.65 -7.26 19.87
CA ARG A 105 5.37 -6.70 20.33
C ARG A 105 5.17 -5.21 19.99
N SER A 106 6.13 -4.57 19.34
CA SER A 106 5.94 -3.25 18.73
C SER A 106 4.95 -3.28 17.55
N LEU A 107 4.66 -4.47 17.04
CA LEU A 107 3.76 -4.71 15.92
C LEU A 107 2.34 -5.09 16.38
N SER A 108 2.12 -5.26 17.70
CA SER A 108 0.82 -5.56 18.29
C SER A 108 -0.03 -4.31 18.45
N ARG A 109 -1.34 -4.53 18.52
CA ARG A 109 -2.31 -3.55 19.07
C ARG A 109 -2.80 -4.00 20.43
N TRP A 110 -3.20 -3.05 21.27
CA TRP A 110 -3.55 -3.27 22.67
C TRP A 110 -4.93 -2.75 22.96
N ALA A 111 -5.79 -3.56 23.58
CA ALA A 111 -7.16 -3.19 23.94
C ALA A 111 -7.47 -3.45 25.42
N ILE A 112 -8.45 -2.73 25.96
CA ILE A 112 -9.04 -3.05 27.25
C ILE A 112 -10.24 -3.95 27.00
N VAL A 113 -10.28 -5.07 27.71
CA VAL A 113 -11.39 -6.02 27.67
C VAL A 113 -11.96 -6.25 29.06
N LYS A 114 -13.22 -6.65 29.13
CA LYS A 114 -13.87 -7.20 30.32
C LYS A 114 -14.04 -8.70 30.15
N ALA A 115 -13.57 -9.46 31.13
CA ALA A 115 -13.77 -10.90 31.21
C ALA A 115 -14.13 -11.26 32.65
N ASP A 116 -15.28 -11.92 32.85
CA ASP A 116 -15.75 -12.40 34.14
C ASP A 116 -15.74 -13.94 34.12
N GLY A 117 -14.70 -14.53 34.74
CA GLY A 117 -14.53 -15.99 34.81
C GLY A 117 -14.21 -16.63 33.47
N GLU A 118 -15.04 -17.58 33.03
CA GLU A 118 -14.91 -18.28 31.73
C GLU A 118 -15.63 -17.55 30.59
N ASP A 119 -16.18 -16.36 30.84
CA ASP A 119 -16.89 -15.59 29.83
C ASP A 119 -15.92 -15.08 28.73
N VAL A 120 -16.44 -15.04 27.52
CA VAL A 120 -15.76 -14.49 26.35
C VAL A 120 -15.39 -13.02 26.60
N PRO A 121 -14.12 -12.61 26.43
CA PRO A 121 -13.73 -11.24 26.61
C PRO A 121 -14.48 -10.28 25.67
N VAL A 122 -14.97 -9.17 26.22
CA VAL A 122 -15.68 -8.13 25.49
C VAL A 122 -14.85 -6.85 25.43
N LEU A 123 -14.72 -6.24 24.25
CA LEU A 123 -14.01 -4.97 24.07
C LEU A 123 -14.63 -3.85 24.92
N CYS A 124 -13.75 -3.14 25.64
CA CYS A 124 -14.06 -1.97 26.45
C CYS A 124 -13.27 -0.73 26.03
N SER A 125 -12.44 -0.83 25.02
CA SER A 125 -11.76 0.27 24.31
C SER A 125 -11.54 -0.10 22.86
N HIS A 126 -11.30 0.89 21.99
CA HIS A 126 -10.60 0.60 20.75
C HIS A 126 -9.24 -0.03 21.04
N ALA A 127 -8.77 -0.87 20.13
CA ALA A 127 -7.37 -1.31 20.13
C ALA A 127 -6.45 -0.13 19.74
N ARG A 128 -5.19 -0.18 20.16
CA ARG A 128 -4.24 0.88 19.85
C ARG A 128 -2.88 0.31 19.49
N TYR A 129 -2.35 0.74 18.36
CA TYR A 129 -0.97 0.48 17.96
C TYR A 129 0.02 1.38 18.70
N ALA A 130 1.31 1.12 18.51
CA ALA A 130 2.36 1.93 19.10
C ALA A 130 2.37 3.35 18.51
N ASP A 131 2.20 4.36 19.38
CA ASP A 131 2.30 5.78 19.01
C ASP A 131 3.76 6.19 18.74
N GLU A 132 4.66 5.68 19.59
CA GLU A 132 6.09 5.96 19.52
C GLU A 132 6.89 4.66 19.59
N VAL A 133 7.88 4.55 18.71
CA VAL A 133 8.81 3.41 18.71
C VAL A 133 10.24 3.96 18.71
N ALA A 134 11.08 3.45 19.62
CA ALA A 134 12.50 3.79 19.62
C ALA A 134 13.13 3.30 18.30
N PRO A 135 13.71 4.20 17.49
CA PRO A 135 14.27 3.85 16.21
C PRO A 135 15.55 3.00 16.38
N VAL A 136 15.86 2.20 15.36
CA VAL A 136 17.14 1.48 15.21
C VAL A 136 18.21 2.48 14.77
N ARG A 137 17.85 3.35 13.81
CA ARG A 137 18.68 4.47 13.34
C ARG A 137 17.81 5.68 13.04
N VAL A 138 18.45 6.84 12.93
CA VAL A 138 17.79 8.07 12.49
C VAL A 138 18.25 8.35 11.06
N ALA A 139 17.30 8.38 10.13
CA ALA A 139 17.57 8.70 8.74
C ALA A 139 17.63 10.22 8.54
N THR A 140 18.47 10.67 7.60
CA THR A 140 18.45 12.05 7.11
C THR A 140 17.23 12.27 6.23
N GLU A 141 16.68 13.48 6.28
CA GLU A 141 15.57 13.85 5.41
C GLU A 141 16.03 13.95 3.95
N MET A 142 15.18 13.49 3.05
CA MET A 142 15.34 13.63 1.60
C MET A 142 14.05 14.23 1.05
N PRO A 143 14.02 15.57 0.82
CA PRO A 143 12.80 16.25 0.42
C PRO A 143 12.46 15.97 -1.05
N LEU A 144 11.16 15.90 -1.34
CA LEU A 144 10.67 15.93 -2.71
C LEU A 144 10.82 17.36 -3.26
N THR A 145 11.52 17.52 -4.38
CA THR A 145 11.88 18.83 -4.96
C THR A 145 11.03 19.23 -6.16
N GLY A 146 10.09 18.39 -6.58
CA GLY A 146 9.17 18.65 -7.69
C GLY A 146 8.21 17.49 -7.91
N LYS A 147 7.17 17.74 -8.72
CA LYS A 147 6.08 16.77 -8.93
C LYS A 147 6.38 15.72 -9.99
N LYS A 148 7.29 15.98 -10.93
CA LYS A 148 7.51 15.17 -12.13
C LYS A 148 8.19 13.85 -11.82
N GLY A 149 7.64 12.74 -12.31
CA GLY A 149 8.16 11.40 -12.04
C GLY A 149 7.89 10.39 -13.15
N LEU A 150 8.47 9.19 -13.00
CA LEU A 150 8.33 8.05 -13.90
C LEU A 150 7.87 6.82 -13.13
N GLY A 151 6.89 6.11 -13.68
CA GLY A 151 6.40 4.83 -13.19
C GLY A 151 7.11 3.64 -13.83
N GLY A 152 7.31 2.57 -13.05
CA GLY A 152 7.94 1.35 -13.55
C GLY A 152 9.39 1.53 -13.96
N TYR A 153 10.13 2.39 -13.26
CA TYR A 153 11.52 2.70 -13.58
C TYR A 153 12.45 1.51 -13.38
N ARG A 154 13.41 1.37 -14.28
CA ARG A 154 14.43 0.31 -14.24
C ARG A 154 15.73 0.77 -14.90
N LEU A 155 16.86 0.23 -14.46
CA LEU A 155 18.15 0.53 -15.09
C LEU A 155 18.29 -0.18 -16.45
N ASN A 156 18.41 0.63 -17.51
CA ASN A 156 18.71 0.19 -18.87
C ASN A 156 19.49 1.27 -19.62
N LYS A 157 19.64 1.12 -20.94
CA LYS A 157 20.36 2.08 -21.79
C LYS A 157 19.74 3.49 -21.89
N PHE A 158 18.53 3.69 -21.35
CA PHE A 158 17.81 4.97 -21.32
C PHE A 158 17.68 5.53 -19.91
N ALA A 159 18.40 4.97 -18.94
CA ALA A 159 18.28 5.37 -17.53
C ALA A 159 18.52 6.88 -17.30
N ASP A 160 19.29 7.53 -18.16
CA ASP A 160 19.56 8.96 -18.15
C ASP A 160 18.34 9.85 -18.52
N ASP A 161 17.19 9.26 -18.82
CA ASP A 161 15.93 10.00 -18.94
C ASP A 161 15.55 10.70 -17.63
N ILE A 162 16.04 10.19 -16.50
CA ILE A 162 15.87 10.87 -15.19
C ILE A 162 16.42 12.31 -15.27
N GLU A 163 17.63 12.48 -15.80
CA GLU A 163 18.27 13.79 -15.94
C GLU A 163 17.69 14.58 -17.12
N LYS A 164 17.44 13.93 -18.26
CA LYS A 164 16.92 14.58 -19.47
C LYS A 164 15.54 15.21 -19.28
N MET A 165 14.71 14.59 -18.45
CA MET A 165 13.35 15.05 -18.17
C MET A 165 13.20 15.75 -16.81
N ASP A 166 14.29 15.93 -16.06
CA ASP A 166 14.26 16.51 -14.70
C ASP A 166 13.30 15.76 -13.75
N ILE A 167 13.46 14.43 -13.69
CA ILE A 167 12.61 13.56 -12.88
C ILE A 167 12.97 13.66 -11.40
N ARG A 168 11.94 13.80 -10.54
CA ARG A 168 12.09 13.97 -9.08
C ARG A 168 11.58 12.79 -8.27
N SER A 169 10.80 11.91 -8.89
CA SER A 169 10.34 10.68 -8.23
C SER A 169 10.18 9.53 -9.21
N VAL A 170 10.30 8.30 -8.71
CA VAL A 170 10.05 7.08 -9.49
C VAL A 170 9.27 6.06 -8.68
N THR A 171 8.52 5.18 -9.36
CA THR A 171 8.05 3.92 -8.77
C THR A 171 8.91 2.76 -9.25
N ILE A 172 9.12 1.80 -8.34
CA ILE A 172 9.71 0.49 -8.65
C ILE A 172 8.87 -0.62 -8.02
N ASN A 173 8.69 -1.73 -8.73
CA ASN A 173 8.02 -2.90 -8.21
C ASN A 173 9.01 -3.79 -7.46
N ILE A 174 8.65 -4.21 -6.24
CA ILE A 174 9.41 -5.17 -5.45
C ILE A 174 8.52 -6.38 -5.15
N HIS A 175 8.83 -7.48 -5.81
CA HIS A 175 8.16 -8.77 -5.63
C HIS A 175 8.76 -9.47 -4.39
N LEU A 176 8.13 -9.29 -3.22
CA LEU A 176 8.67 -9.63 -1.92
C LEU A 176 9.02 -11.11 -1.77
N ASN A 177 8.09 -11.99 -2.15
CA ASN A 177 8.26 -13.43 -2.04
C ASN A 177 9.19 -14.03 -3.12
N SER A 178 9.63 -13.22 -4.05
CA SER A 178 10.65 -13.64 -5.01
C SER A 178 12.09 -13.35 -4.54
N LEU A 179 12.26 -12.58 -3.45
CA LEU A 179 13.56 -12.24 -2.88
C LEU A 179 14.14 -13.35 -1.99
N LEU A 180 13.34 -14.36 -1.61
CA LEU A 180 13.68 -15.35 -0.58
C LEU A 180 13.70 -16.78 -1.09
N TYR A 181 14.53 -17.59 -0.39
CA TYR A 181 14.50 -19.04 -0.43
C TYR A 181 14.29 -19.60 0.98
N ALA A 182 13.60 -20.73 1.10
CA ALA A 182 13.39 -21.45 2.36
C ALA A 182 14.68 -22.08 2.90
N SER A 183 15.64 -22.36 2.01
CA SER A 183 16.94 -22.96 2.34
C SER A 183 18.06 -22.30 1.54
N GLU A 184 19.31 -22.53 1.95
CA GLU A 184 20.49 -22.03 1.25
C GLU A 184 20.50 -22.47 -0.22
N LYS A 185 20.74 -21.51 -1.12
CA LYS A 185 20.90 -21.72 -2.56
C LYS A 185 22.20 -21.06 -3.02
N PRO A 186 22.83 -21.53 -4.12
CA PRO A 186 23.95 -20.82 -4.73
C PRO A 186 23.54 -19.37 -5.05
N GLY A 187 24.34 -18.39 -4.63
CA GLY A 187 24.04 -16.97 -4.82
C GLY A 187 23.01 -16.40 -3.84
N SER A 188 22.77 -17.08 -2.71
CA SER A 188 21.98 -16.52 -1.62
C SER A 188 22.83 -16.19 -0.40
N PHE A 189 22.33 -15.30 0.46
CA PHE A 189 22.95 -14.97 1.75
C PHE A 189 21.94 -15.06 2.89
N LEU A 190 22.44 -15.45 4.06
CA LEU A 190 21.62 -15.66 5.26
C LEU A 190 21.26 -14.35 5.95
N ARG A 191 19.98 -14.21 6.31
CA ARG A 191 19.47 -13.24 7.28
C ARG A 191 18.61 -13.97 8.30
N GLU A 192 18.73 -13.61 9.57
CA GLU A 192 17.86 -14.11 10.63
C GLU A 192 16.89 -13.03 11.06
N TYR A 193 15.60 -13.38 11.16
CA TYR A 193 14.55 -12.51 11.69
C TYR A 193 13.57 -13.32 12.54
N GLY A 194 13.26 -12.83 13.72
CA GLY A 194 12.35 -13.51 14.63
C GLY A 194 12.79 -14.93 15.01
N GLY A 195 14.11 -15.21 15.06
CA GLY A 195 14.65 -16.54 15.34
C GLY A 195 14.56 -17.53 14.17
N VAL A 196 14.07 -17.09 13.00
CA VAL A 196 13.96 -17.91 11.78
C VAL A 196 15.00 -17.45 10.76
N LYS A 197 15.59 -18.41 10.06
CA LYS A 197 16.60 -18.16 9.02
C LYS A 197 15.95 -18.03 7.65
N TYR A 198 16.34 -17.00 6.91
CA TYR A 198 15.91 -16.75 5.54
C TYR A 198 17.11 -16.51 4.64
N TRP A 199 17.08 -17.00 3.40
CA TRP A 199 18.15 -16.84 2.42
C TRP A 199 17.69 -15.89 1.31
N PHE A 200 18.34 -14.73 1.22
CA PHE A 200 18.01 -13.71 0.22
C PHE A 200 18.79 -13.94 -1.06
N ASP A 201 18.13 -13.74 -2.20
CA ASP A 201 18.73 -13.82 -3.54
C ASP A 201 19.66 -12.63 -3.77
N SER A 202 20.99 -12.89 -3.81
CA SER A 202 22.01 -11.85 -4.01
C SER A 202 21.81 -11.10 -5.32
N THR A 203 21.44 -11.80 -6.41
CA THR A 203 21.29 -11.17 -7.73
C THR A 203 20.19 -10.14 -7.75
N LYS A 204 19.05 -10.44 -7.12
CA LYS A 204 17.91 -9.51 -7.01
C LYS A 204 18.20 -8.35 -6.07
N VAL A 205 18.88 -8.63 -4.95
CA VAL A 205 19.30 -7.57 -4.01
C VAL A 205 20.32 -6.65 -4.67
N ASP A 206 21.32 -7.18 -5.38
CA ASP A 206 22.31 -6.37 -6.13
C ASP A 206 21.65 -5.51 -7.22
N TYR A 207 20.56 -6.00 -7.83
CA TYR A 207 19.79 -5.19 -8.78
C TYR A 207 19.08 -4.03 -8.07
N LEU A 208 18.44 -4.29 -6.92
CA LEU A 208 17.80 -3.25 -6.11
C LEU A 208 18.83 -2.23 -5.61
N ASP A 209 19.99 -2.67 -5.13
CA ASP A 209 21.10 -1.80 -4.72
C ASP A 209 21.46 -0.80 -5.83
N ARG A 210 21.65 -1.30 -7.05
CA ARG A 210 22.03 -0.47 -8.19
C ARG A 210 20.95 0.54 -8.57
N VAL A 211 19.69 0.12 -8.67
CA VAL A 211 18.62 1.03 -9.10
C VAL A 211 18.31 2.07 -8.03
N LEU A 212 18.30 1.67 -6.75
CA LEU A 212 18.02 2.57 -5.64
C LEU A 212 19.18 3.56 -5.39
N SER A 213 20.43 3.11 -5.49
CA SER A 213 21.59 4.01 -5.42
C SER A 213 21.59 5.01 -6.58
N TYR A 214 21.31 4.54 -7.81
CA TYR A 214 21.24 5.41 -8.99
C TYR A 214 20.22 6.55 -8.79
N CYS A 215 19.05 6.25 -8.25
CA CYS A 215 18.02 7.26 -7.93
C CYS A 215 18.44 8.17 -6.77
N SER A 216 18.92 7.59 -5.67
CA SER A 216 19.29 8.33 -4.46
C SER A 216 20.44 9.30 -4.68
N ASP A 217 21.46 8.90 -5.45
CA ASP A 217 22.61 9.75 -5.81
C ASP A 217 22.20 11.00 -6.61
N ARG A 218 21.01 10.96 -7.23
CA ARG A 218 20.42 12.05 -8.02
C ARG A 218 19.35 12.83 -7.27
N GLY A 219 19.13 12.52 -6.00
CA GLY A 219 18.07 13.15 -5.21
C GLY A 219 16.64 12.78 -5.66
N VAL A 220 16.49 11.66 -6.38
CA VAL A 220 15.20 11.18 -6.86
C VAL A 220 14.52 10.32 -5.80
N ILE A 221 13.32 10.70 -5.41
CA ILE A 221 12.49 9.99 -4.44
C ILE A 221 12.02 8.66 -5.05
N THR A 222 12.24 7.56 -4.34
CA THR A 222 11.76 6.25 -4.77
C THR A 222 10.58 5.80 -3.93
N SER A 223 9.48 5.47 -4.60
CA SER A 223 8.29 4.80 -4.04
C SER A 223 8.31 3.34 -4.46
N ALA A 224 8.42 2.43 -3.48
CA ALA A 224 8.47 0.99 -3.73
C ALA A 224 7.06 0.39 -3.66
N ILE A 225 6.57 -0.19 -4.76
CA ILE A 225 5.32 -0.95 -4.81
C ILE A 225 5.64 -2.37 -4.35
N THR A 226 5.07 -2.79 -3.23
CA THR A 226 5.32 -4.11 -2.63
C THR A 226 4.27 -5.12 -3.09
N LEU A 227 4.72 -6.17 -3.74
CA LEU A 227 3.86 -7.17 -4.37
C LEU A 227 4.14 -8.58 -3.82
N ILE A 228 3.10 -9.38 -3.70
CA ILE A 228 3.19 -10.81 -3.39
C ILE A 228 2.74 -11.59 -4.62
N ASP A 229 3.69 -12.19 -5.32
CA ASP A 229 3.38 -13.04 -6.46
C ASP A 229 2.56 -14.26 -6.05
N LEU A 230 1.67 -14.75 -6.92
CA LEU A 230 0.88 -15.97 -6.69
C LEU A 230 1.76 -17.21 -6.49
N LYS A 231 2.99 -17.17 -7.01
CA LYS A 231 4.02 -18.21 -6.83
C LYS A 231 5.32 -17.56 -6.39
N SER A 232 5.87 -18.04 -5.29
CA SER A 232 7.19 -17.62 -4.84
C SER A 232 8.29 -18.17 -5.74
N ALA A 233 9.46 -17.52 -5.76
CA ALA A 233 10.66 -18.05 -6.43
C ALA A 233 11.07 -19.43 -5.90
N ASP A 234 10.89 -19.64 -4.58
CA ASP A 234 10.97 -20.96 -3.93
C ASP A 234 9.54 -21.47 -3.70
N PRO A 235 9.13 -22.60 -4.33
CA PRO A 235 7.77 -23.13 -4.19
C PRO A 235 7.35 -23.44 -2.74
N GLU A 236 8.30 -23.75 -1.85
CA GLU A 236 8.03 -24.00 -0.43
C GLU A 236 7.51 -22.72 0.28
N LEU A 237 7.88 -21.54 -0.20
CA LEU A 237 7.43 -20.26 0.34
C LEU A 237 6.10 -19.77 -0.24
N THR A 238 5.57 -20.40 -1.28
CA THR A 238 4.28 -19.99 -1.86
C THR A 238 3.15 -19.98 -0.82
N PRO A 239 2.87 -21.06 -0.06
CA PRO A 239 1.83 -21.04 0.97
C PRO A 239 2.17 -20.15 2.18
N VAL A 240 3.45 -19.80 2.33
CA VAL A 240 3.89 -18.91 3.42
C VAL A 240 3.53 -17.46 3.14
N PHE A 241 3.68 -17.00 1.90
CA PHE A 241 3.42 -15.61 1.51
C PHE A 241 2.01 -15.36 0.97
N ARG A 242 1.50 -16.29 0.16
CA ARG A 242 0.18 -16.17 -0.46
C ARG A 242 -0.91 -16.33 0.60
N HIS A 243 -1.88 -15.42 0.60
CA HIS A 243 -3.07 -15.54 1.48
C HIS A 243 -3.77 -16.89 1.23
N PRO A 244 -4.19 -17.62 2.28
CA PRO A 244 -4.78 -18.96 2.11
C PRO A 244 -6.05 -18.95 1.26
N ASP A 245 -6.84 -17.89 1.30
CA ASP A 245 -8.08 -17.74 0.53
C ASP A 245 -7.86 -17.13 -0.86
N CYS A 246 -6.62 -16.78 -1.22
CA CYS A 246 -6.33 -16.25 -2.55
C CYS A 246 -6.66 -17.31 -3.62
N ASP A 247 -7.58 -17.00 -4.54
CA ASP A 247 -8.11 -17.91 -5.55
C ASP A 247 -7.72 -17.56 -6.99
N GLY A 248 -7.04 -16.42 -7.20
CA GLY A 248 -6.64 -15.97 -8.54
C GLY A 248 -6.00 -14.60 -8.57
N GLY A 249 -6.26 -13.85 -9.66
CA GLY A 249 -5.72 -12.51 -9.87
C GLY A 249 -4.25 -12.50 -10.30
N PHE A 250 -3.61 -11.34 -10.15
CA PHE A 250 -2.19 -11.13 -10.49
C PHE A 250 -1.30 -11.24 -9.26
N TYR A 251 -1.74 -10.68 -8.12
CA TYR A 251 -1.01 -10.67 -6.86
C TYR A 251 -1.92 -11.09 -5.71
N SER A 252 -1.33 -11.52 -4.61
CA SER A 252 -2.02 -11.95 -3.40
C SER A 252 -1.91 -10.91 -2.29
N MET A 253 -2.95 -10.81 -1.46
CA MET A 253 -2.81 -10.26 -0.10
C MET A 253 -1.76 -11.10 0.66
N PRO A 254 -0.88 -10.50 1.51
CA PRO A 254 0.08 -11.26 2.30
C PRO A 254 -0.63 -12.19 3.28
N ASN A 255 -0.05 -13.37 3.46
CA ASN A 255 -0.50 -14.31 4.48
C ASN A 255 -0.05 -13.85 5.88
N MET A 256 -0.94 -13.19 6.59
CA MET A 256 -0.74 -12.80 7.99
C MET A 256 -1.65 -13.60 8.93
N THR A 257 -2.09 -14.81 8.54
CA THR A 257 -3.06 -15.62 9.31
C THR A 257 -2.42 -16.51 10.37
N ASN A 258 -1.09 -16.60 10.40
CA ASN A 258 -0.36 -17.39 11.38
C ASN A 258 1.04 -16.79 11.67
N PRO A 259 1.66 -17.12 12.81
CA PRO A 259 2.93 -16.54 13.22
C PRO A 259 4.08 -16.73 12.23
N LEU A 260 4.22 -17.90 11.60
CA LEU A 260 5.34 -18.20 10.70
C LEU A 260 5.23 -17.44 9.38
N SER A 261 4.04 -17.38 8.78
CA SER A 261 3.77 -16.61 7.57
C SER A 261 3.94 -15.11 7.81
N PHE A 262 3.37 -14.61 8.91
CA PHE A 262 3.59 -13.25 9.37
C PHE A 262 5.09 -12.92 9.51
N ASN A 263 5.87 -13.81 10.16
CA ASN A 263 7.30 -13.59 10.38
C ASN A 263 8.09 -13.53 9.06
N ALA A 264 7.75 -14.35 8.09
CA ALA A 264 8.39 -14.32 6.76
C ALA A 264 8.11 -13.00 6.02
N TYR A 265 6.85 -12.54 6.03
CA TYR A 265 6.49 -11.26 5.44
C TYR A 265 7.18 -10.09 6.15
N ALA A 266 7.18 -10.08 7.49
CA ALA A 266 7.88 -9.07 8.28
C ALA A 266 9.40 -9.10 8.06
N ALA A 267 10.01 -10.27 7.86
CA ALA A 267 11.44 -10.42 7.62
C ALA A 267 11.89 -9.73 6.33
N VAL A 268 11.10 -9.84 5.25
CA VAL A 268 11.41 -9.15 3.99
C VAL A 268 11.27 -7.65 4.14
N LEU A 269 10.20 -7.18 4.78
CA LEU A 269 9.99 -5.75 5.03
C LEU A 269 11.11 -5.16 5.91
N ASP A 270 11.51 -5.87 6.97
CA ASP A 270 12.60 -5.47 7.86
C ASP A 270 13.93 -5.38 7.12
N PHE A 271 14.25 -6.42 6.31
CA PHE A 271 15.45 -6.42 5.49
C PHE A 271 15.52 -5.23 4.53
N LEU A 272 14.43 -4.99 3.79
CA LEU A 272 14.37 -3.88 2.83
C LEU A 272 14.45 -2.52 3.54
N ALA A 273 13.74 -2.35 4.65
CA ALA A 273 13.77 -1.11 5.43
C ALA A 273 15.14 -0.86 6.07
N ASP A 274 15.79 -1.90 6.61
CA ASP A 274 17.14 -1.80 7.16
C ASP A 274 18.16 -1.41 6.09
N ARG A 275 18.13 -2.08 4.93
CA ARG A 275 19.10 -1.89 3.87
C ARG A 275 18.94 -0.56 3.15
N TYR A 276 17.70 -0.15 2.88
CA TYR A 276 17.38 0.98 2.00
C TYR A 276 16.82 2.21 2.74
N SER A 277 17.39 2.54 3.90
CA SER A 277 17.01 3.74 4.67
C SER A 277 18.17 4.71 4.91
N SER A 278 19.43 4.22 4.87
CA SER A 278 20.62 5.03 5.16
C SER A 278 21.20 5.75 3.94
N GLY A 279 20.86 5.32 2.74
CA GLY A 279 21.46 5.77 1.48
C GLY A 279 22.72 5.01 1.08
N GLU A 280 23.27 4.14 1.92
CA GLU A 280 24.47 3.34 1.58
C GLU A 280 24.25 2.40 0.39
N HIS A 281 23.03 1.86 0.25
CA HIS A 281 22.58 1.03 -0.87
C HIS A 281 21.44 1.67 -1.65
N GLY A 282 21.31 3.01 -1.58
CA GLY A 282 20.15 3.72 -2.05
C GLY A 282 19.03 3.79 -1.01
N ARG A 283 17.86 4.31 -1.41
CA ARG A 283 16.78 4.55 -0.46
C ARG A 283 15.41 4.25 -1.02
N ILE A 284 14.55 3.64 -0.20
CA ILE A 284 13.10 3.60 -0.37
C ILE A 284 12.53 4.72 0.51
N ASN A 285 11.97 5.75 -0.10
CA ASN A 285 11.42 6.91 0.62
C ASN A 285 9.97 6.67 1.01
N ASN A 286 9.18 6.07 0.11
CA ASN A 286 7.78 5.75 0.32
C ASN A 286 7.51 4.28 -0.01
N TRP A 287 6.55 3.70 0.69
CA TRP A 287 6.11 2.32 0.48
C TRP A 287 4.68 2.34 -0.05
N ILE A 288 4.45 1.80 -1.21
CA ILE A 288 3.10 1.61 -1.77
C ILE A 288 2.69 0.17 -1.45
N ILE A 289 1.65 0.04 -0.62
CA ILE A 289 1.22 -1.25 -0.10
C ILE A 289 0.14 -1.82 -0.98
N HIS A 290 0.57 -2.73 -1.66
CA HIS A 290 0.16 -3.58 -2.76
C HIS A 290 -0.20 -2.77 -4.00
N ASN A 291 -1.04 -3.35 -4.86
CA ASN A 291 -1.51 -2.70 -6.07
C ASN A 291 -3.04 -2.71 -6.09
N GLU A 292 -3.65 -1.57 -6.43
CA GLU A 292 -5.07 -1.40 -6.71
C GLU A 292 -6.01 -2.21 -5.80
N VAL A 293 -5.87 -1.96 -4.50
CA VAL A 293 -6.52 -2.77 -3.46
C VAL A 293 -8.04 -2.64 -3.43
N ASP A 294 -8.59 -1.60 -4.01
CA ASP A 294 -10.03 -1.44 -4.22
C ASP A 294 -10.58 -2.41 -5.28
N TYR A 295 -9.70 -2.90 -6.19
CA TYR A 295 -9.99 -4.01 -7.10
C TYR A 295 -9.16 -5.25 -6.71
N GLY A 296 -9.28 -5.62 -5.44
CA GLY A 296 -8.45 -6.66 -4.81
C GLY A 296 -8.59 -8.04 -5.44
N ILE A 297 -9.73 -8.36 -6.06
CA ILE A 297 -9.93 -9.68 -6.68
C ILE A 297 -8.90 -9.97 -7.79
N ASP A 298 -8.40 -8.94 -8.46
CA ASP A 298 -7.36 -9.07 -9.48
C ASP A 298 -5.97 -8.68 -8.96
N TRP A 299 -5.86 -7.56 -8.23
CA TRP A 299 -4.57 -6.95 -7.97
C TRP A 299 -4.00 -7.20 -6.57
N THR A 300 -4.84 -7.60 -5.59
CA THR A 300 -4.39 -7.94 -4.22
C THR A 300 -5.36 -8.98 -3.65
N ASN A 301 -5.33 -10.17 -4.25
CA ASN A 301 -6.36 -11.19 -4.06
C ASN A 301 -6.30 -11.86 -2.68
N MET A 302 -7.43 -11.86 -2.01
CA MET A 302 -7.71 -12.54 -0.75
C MET A 302 -8.95 -13.47 -0.88
N GLY A 303 -9.31 -13.85 -2.12
CA GLY A 303 -10.58 -14.48 -2.42
C GLY A 303 -11.76 -13.52 -2.26
N LYS A 304 -12.95 -14.01 -2.50
CA LYS A 304 -14.18 -13.21 -2.35
C LYS A 304 -14.51 -13.04 -0.86
N GLN A 305 -14.11 -11.91 -0.30
CA GLN A 305 -14.32 -11.57 1.11
C GLN A 305 -15.38 -10.47 1.28
N PRO A 306 -16.09 -10.42 2.43
CA PRO A 306 -16.80 -9.22 2.84
C PRO A 306 -15.84 -8.03 2.93
N TYR A 307 -16.32 -6.84 2.58
CA TYR A 307 -15.52 -5.61 2.60
C TYR A 307 -14.77 -5.42 3.93
N GLU A 308 -15.45 -5.68 5.05
CA GLU A 308 -14.92 -5.49 6.40
C GLU A 308 -13.71 -6.39 6.67
N ALA A 309 -13.76 -7.64 6.25
CA ALA A 309 -12.66 -8.58 6.42
C ALA A 309 -11.46 -8.20 5.55
N TYR A 310 -11.74 -7.78 4.31
CA TYR A 310 -10.71 -7.33 3.38
C TYR A 310 -10.02 -6.05 3.88
N MET A 311 -10.82 -5.06 4.32
CA MET A 311 -10.30 -3.79 4.83
C MET A 311 -9.47 -3.96 6.11
N ASP A 312 -9.87 -4.82 7.06
CA ASP A 312 -9.08 -5.11 8.27
C ASP A 312 -7.73 -5.77 7.91
N ALA A 313 -7.73 -6.72 6.98
CA ALA A 313 -6.48 -7.36 6.51
C ALA A 313 -5.55 -6.34 5.82
N TYR A 314 -6.12 -5.47 5.01
CA TYR A 314 -5.37 -4.42 4.32
C TYR A 314 -4.79 -3.39 5.30
N GLU A 315 -5.59 -2.87 6.23
CA GLU A 315 -5.13 -1.94 7.27
C GLU A 315 -3.99 -2.55 8.11
N LYS A 316 -4.09 -3.84 8.48
CA LYS A 316 -3.01 -4.56 9.17
C LYS A 316 -1.71 -4.59 8.35
N SER A 317 -1.81 -4.80 7.04
CA SER A 317 -0.66 -4.81 6.14
C SER A 317 0.01 -3.42 6.05
N MET A 318 -0.78 -2.37 5.91
CA MET A 318 -0.33 -0.98 5.94
C MET A 318 0.40 -0.66 7.26
N ARG A 319 -0.21 -1.02 8.39
CA ARG A 319 0.35 -0.82 9.73
C ARG A 319 1.64 -1.57 9.97
N LEU A 320 1.70 -2.82 9.52
CA LEU A 320 2.91 -3.64 9.63
C LEU A 320 4.07 -2.99 8.91
N ASN A 321 3.86 -2.61 7.65
CA ASN A 321 4.89 -1.94 6.86
C ASN A 321 5.37 -0.65 7.54
N TYR A 322 4.44 0.24 7.92
CA TYR A 322 4.79 1.48 8.61
C TYR A 322 5.55 1.24 9.92
N ASN A 323 5.10 0.30 10.75
CA ASN A 323 5.71 0.02 12.05
C ASN A 323 7.13 -0.56 11.92
N ILE A 324 7.42 -1.27 10.84
CA ILE A 324 8.77 -1.76 10.53
C ILE A 324 9.61 -0.64 9.92
N ALA A 325 9.14 0.00 8.86
CA ALA A 325 9.90 0.99 8.12
C ALA A 325 10.34 2.19 8.99
N ARG A 326 9.46 2.69 9.88
CA ARG A 326 9.78 3.80 10.79
C ARG A 326 10.87 3.49 11.83
N LEU A 327 11.24 2.22 12.00
CA LEU A 327 12.39 1.86 12.84
C LEU A 327 13.71 2.35 12.23
N TYR A 328 13.74 2.49 10.93
CA TYR A 328 14.92 2.81 10.13
C TYR A 328 14.82 4.19 9.47
N ASP A 329 13.60 4.62 9.10
CA ASP A 329 13.33 5.94 8.53
C ASP A 329 12.04 6.55 9.13
N GLN A 330 12.19 7.58 9.96
CA GLN A 330 11.08 8.24 10.65
C GLN A 330 10.30 9.18 9.73
N GLN A 331 10.82 9.47 8.53
CA GLN A 331 10.16 10.33 7.53
C GLN A 331 9.33 9.52 6.54
N THR A 332 9.47 8.20 6.54
CA THR A 332 8.79 7.30 5.61
C THR A 332 7.28 7.43 5.64
N TRP A 333 6.66 7.28 4.47
CA TRP A 333 5.21 7.17 4.29
C TRP A 333 4.85 5.80 3.76
N THR A 334 3.67 5.33 4.16
CA THR A 334 3.07 4.10 3.65
C THR A 334 1.81 4.49 2.89
N LEU A 335 1.80 4.29 1.57
CA LEU A 335 0.74 4.76 0.69
C LEU A 335 -0.18 3.59 0.32
N GLY A 336 -1.49 3.82 0.38
CA GLY A 336 -2.46 2.91 -0.19
C GLY A 336 -2.60 3.13 -1.69
N SER A 337 -2.67 2.05 -2.47
CA SER A 337 -2.76 2.08 -3.94
C SER A 337 -4.19 1.84 -4.41
N TYR A 338 -4.72 2.73 -5.25
CA TYR A 338 -6.13 2.75 -5.62
C TYR A 338 -6.33 3.07 -7.10
N THR A 339 -7.33 2.41 -7.71
CA THR A 339 -7.79 2.71 -9.07
C THR A 339 -8.53 4.04 -9.18
N HIS A 340 -9.03 4.36 -10.36
CA HIS A 340 -9.86 5.54 -10.58
C HIS A 340 -11.30 5.44 -10.03
N ASN A 341 -11.70 4.33 -9.42
CA ASN A 341 -13.08 4.06 -8.97
C ASN A 341 -13.45 4.78 -7.68
N TRP A 342 -13.93 6.03 -7.75
CA TRP A 342 -14.10 6.86 -6.56
C TRP A 342 -15.29 6.47 -5.67
N THR A 343 -16.52 6.48 -6.23
CA THR A 343 -17.75 6.12 -5.46
C THR A 343 -18.38 4.81 -5.91
N VAL A 344 -17.79 4.14 -6.88
CA VAL A 344 -18.21 2.83 -7.38
C VAL A 344 -17.05 1.85 -7.24
N GLY A 345 -17.33 0.55 -7.28
CA GLY A 345 -16.29 -0.47 -7.50
C GLY A 345 -16.11 -0.71 -8.99
N GLU A 346 -14.99 -1.31 -9.39
CA GLU A 346 -14.71 -1.71 -10.78
C GLU A 346 -15.82 -2.60 -11.33
N ASN A 347 -16.31 -3.49 -10.47
CA ASN A 347 -17.47 -4.35 -10.72
C ASN A 347 -18.08 -4.75 -9.36
N GLU A 348 -18.91 -5.78 -9.33
CA GLU A 348 -19.53 -6.28 -8.10
C GLU A 348 -18.54 -6.78 -7.02
N ASN A 349 -17.26 -6.99 -7.37
CA ASN A 349 -16.21 -7.45 -6.48
C ASN A 349 -15.20 -6.34 -6.10
N GLY A 350 -15.36 -5.14 -6.65
CA GLY A 350 -14.54 -3.97 -6.32
C GLY A 350 -15.17 -3.12 -5.23
N PHE A 351 -14.36 -2.30 -4.59
CA PHE A 351 -14.78 -1.40 -3.49
C PHE A 351 -14.59 0.07 -3.89
N PRO A 352 -15.50 0.98 -3.46
CA PRO A 352 -15.29 2.41 -3.69
C PRO A 352 -14.04 2.93 -2.97
N VAL A 353 -13.13 3.58 -3.70
CA VAL A 353 -11.89 4.15 -3.16
C VAL A 353 -12.17 5.15 -2.04
N ARG A 354 -13.14 6.07 -2.24
CA ARG A 354 -13.50 7.05 -1.21
C ARG A 354 -13.86 6.38 0.11
N LYS A 355 -14.65 5.29 0.08
CA LYS A 355 -15.02 4.56 1.29
C LYS A 355 -13.79 3.98 1.99
N MET A 356 -12.84 3.40 1.25
CA MET A 356 -11.61 2.85 1.83
C MET A 356 -10.76 3.95 2.48
N LEU A 357 -10.63 5.11 1.83
CA LEU A 357 -9.89 6.25 2.38
C LEU A 357 -10.56 6.83 3.64
N GLU A 358 -11.89 6.95 3.64
CA GLU A 358 -12.66 7.37 4.83
C GLU A 358 -12.49 6.37 5.98
N ASP A 359 -12.46 5.06 5.70
CA ASP A 359 -12.20 4.03 6.71
C ASP A 359 -10.76 4.07 7.23
N HIS A 360 -9.74 4.39 6.42
CA HIS A 360 -8.39 4.66 6.93
C HIS A 360 -8.35 5.83 7.93
N VAL A 361 -9.10 6.90 7.66
CA VAL A 361 -9.25 8.02 8.61
C VAL A 361 -9.90 7.53 9.91
N ARG A 362 -10.96 6.72 9.83
CA ARG A 362 -11.65 6.16 11.00
C ARG A 362 -10.74 5.24 11.81
N TYR A 363 -9.97 4.35 11.16
CA TYR A 363 -8.96 3.51 11.82
C TYR A 363 -7.88 4.36 12.51
N SER A 364 -7.39 5.39 11.84
CA SER A 364 -6.40 6.32 12.41
C SER A 364 -6.92 6.98 13.69
N ASN A 365 -8.17 7.41 13.70
CA ASN A 365 -8.81 8.01 14.87
C ASN A 365 -9.00 7.00 16.01
N ALA A 366 -9.40 5.78 15.69
CA ALA A 366 -9.68 4.72 16.67
C ALA A 366 -8.41 4.09 17.24
N GLU A 367 -7.50 3.64 16.39
CA GLU A 367 -6.36 2.80 16.75
C GLU A 367 -5.02 3.54 16.85
N GLY A 368 -5.05 4.86 16.71
CA GLY A 368 -3.87 5.73 16.66
C GLY A 368 -3.40 5.99 15.23
N ASP A 369 -3.08 7.25 14.95
CA ASP A 369 -2.73 7.70 13.62
C ASP A 369 -1.29 7.32 13.22
N PHE A 370 -1.03 7.18 11.93
CA PHE A 370 0.28 6.89 11.36
C PHE A 370 0.46 7.64 10.02
N ARG A 371 1.67 7.67 9.50
CA ARG A 371 1.98 8.32 8.22
C ARG A 371 1.53 7.45 7.04
N TRP A 372 0.23 7.35 6.82
CA TRP A 372 -0.33 6.82 5.60
C TRP A 372 -0.67 7.94 4.61
N GLY A 373 -0.62 7.63 3.34
CA GLY A 373 -0.97 8.53 2.26
C GLY A 373 -1.64 7.77 1.11
N VAL A 374 -1.76 8.42 -0.03
CA VAL A 374 -2.52 7.93 -1.19
C VAL A 374 -1.61 7.80 -2.41
N ALA A 375 -1.65 6.66 -3.05
CA ALA A 375 -1.07 6.34 -4.35
C ALA A 375 -2.24 6.10 -5.31
N GLN A 376 -2.71 7.16 -5.97
CA GLN A 376 -3.89 7.16 -6.84
C GLN A 376 -3.50 6.83 -8.28
N HIS A 377 -4.34 6.04 -8.98
CA HIS A 377 -4.19 5.71 -10.39
C HIS A 377 -5.32 6.35 -11.23
N PRO A 378 -5.23 7.64 -11.60
CA PRO A 378 -6.29 8.36 -12.29
C PRO A 378 -6.26 8.15 -13.80
N TYR A 379 -6.21 6.90 -14.24
CA TYR A 379 -6.32 6.57 -15.65
C TYR A 379 -7.63 7.08 -16.28
N PRO A 380 -7.69 7.29 -17.61
CA PRO A 380 -8.95 7.42 -18.33
C PRO A 380 -9.90 6.26 -18.01
N GLN A 381 -11.22 6.50 -18.09
CA GLN A 381 -12.23 5.45 -17.87
C GLN A 381 -12.04 4.24 -18.78
N ASP A 382 -11.68 4.48 -20.04
CA ASP A 382 -11.22 3.44 -20.97
C ASP A 382 -9.72 3.62 -21.20
N LEU A 383 -8.93 2.67 -20.73
CA LEU A 383 -7.46 2.67 -20.90
C LEU A 383 -7.02 2.65 -22.38
N ASN A 384 -7.88 2.21 -23.30
CA ASN A 384 -7.58 2.19 -24.73
C ASN A 384 -7.82 3.53 -25.41
N ASP A 385 -8.60 4.42 -24.77
CA ASP A 385 -9.02 5.69 -25.35
C ASP A 385 -8.21 6.88 -24.77
N PRO A 386 -7.34 7.52 -25.56
CA PRO A 386 -6.59 8.69 -25.09
C PRO A 386 -7.45 9.94 -24.92
N LEU A 387 -8.67 9.99 -25.53
CA LEU A 387 -9.51 11.19 -25.60
C LEU A 387 -10.44 11.36 -24.37
N PHE A 388 -9.90 11.11 -23.18
CA PHE A 388 -10.65 11.14 -21.92
C PHE A 388 -11.38 12.48 -21.68
N TRP A 389 -10.87 13.60 -22.18
CA TRP A 389 -11.52 14.92 -22.06
C TRP A 389 -12.88 14.98 -22.78
N ILE A 390 -13.11 14.10 -23.78
CA ILE A 390 -14.39 13.94 -24.47
C ILE A 390 -15.17 12.77 -23.89
N HIS A 391 -14.55 11.61 -23.73
CA HIS A 391 -15.24 10.33 -23.56
C HIS A 391 -15.42 9.90 -22.10
N ASP A 392 -14.70 10.46 -21.13
CA ASP A 392 -14.91 10.20 -19.71
C ASP A 392 -16.23 10.81 -19.21
N THR A 393 -17.34 10.18 -19.58
CA THR A 393 -18.70 10.71 -19.29
C THR A 393 -19.18 10.41 -17.86
N GLY A 394 -18.61 9.40 -17.20
CA GLY A 394 -18.88 9.08 -15.79
C GLY A 394 -18.12 9.95 -14.80
N THR A 395 -17.25 10.83 -15.30
CA THR A 395 -16.40 11.72 -14.52
C THR A 395 -17.04 13.09 -14.43
N THR A 396 -17.31 13.54 -13.20
CA THR A 396 -17.87 14.86 -12.89
C THR A 396 -16.99 15.56 -11.86
N TRP A 397 -17.25 16.85 -11.59
CA TRP A 397 -16.57 17.60 -10.53
C TRP A 397 -17.32 17.58 -9.19
N SER A 398 -18.34 16.73 -9.07
CA SER A 398 -19.00 16.47 -7.80
C SER A 398 -18.12 15.62 -6.89
N LYS A 399 -18.22 15.85 -5.58
CA LYS A 399 -17.64 14.95 -4.55
C LYS A 399 -18.12 13.51 -4.71
N ASP A 400 -19.31 13.31 -5.30
CA ASP A 400 -19.92 12.01 -5.56
C ASP A 400 -19.69 11.51 -6.99
N THR A 401 -18.68 12.04 -7.70
CA THR A 401 -18.27 11.50 -9.01
C THR A 401 -18.03 10.00 -8.95
N LYS A 402 -18.30 9.28 -10.03
CA LYS A 402 -18.03 7.85 -10.09
C LYS A 402 -16.53 7.55 -10.18
N TYR A 403 -15.82 8.32 -11.01
CA TYR A 403 -14.42 8.09 -11.35
C TYR A 403 -13.57 9.33 -11.10
N LEU A 404 -12.30 9.10 -10.73
CA LEU A 404 -11.24 10.09 -10.66
C LEU A 404 -10.27 9.84 -11.81
N THR A 405 -10.32 10.70 -12.82
CA THR A 405 -9.40 10.65 -13.96
C THR A 405 -8.63 11.98 -14.06
N PHE A 406 -7.77 12.14 -15.03
CA PHE A 406 -7.11 13.44 -15.28
C PHE A 406 -8.10 14.58 -15.50
N LYS A 407 -9.36 14.28 -15.79
CA LYS A 407 -10.39 15.28 -16.04
C LYS A 407 -10.81 16.03 -14.78
N ASN A 408 -10.84 15.37 -13.61
CA ASN A 408 -11.41 15.91 -12.37
C ASN A 408 -10.54 15.72 -11.13
N LEU A 409 -9.24 15.85 -11.28
CA LEU A 409 -8.27 15.71 -10.16
C LEU A 409 -8.53 16.67 -9.00
N GLU A 410 -9.31 17.74 -9.22
CA GLU A 410 -9.74 18.69 -8.18
C GLU A 410 -10.50 17.99 -7.05
N VAL A 411 -11.23 16.91 -7.34
CA VAL A 411 -12.02 16.18 -6.34
C VAL A 411 -11.12 15.56 -5.27
N ILE A 412 -10.07 14.85 -5.68
CA ILE A 412 -9.13 14.25 -4.71
C ILE A 412 -8.18 15.29 -4.11
N ASP A 413 -7.84 16.34 -4.88
CA ASP A 413 -7.07 17.48 -4.36
C ASP A 413 -7.81 18.16 -3.20
N GLU A 414 -9.11 18.42 -3.35
CA GLU A 414 -9.93 18.98 -2.27
C GLU A 414 -10.02 17.99 -1.10
N TRP A 415 -10.30 16.71 -1.38
CA TRP A 415 -10.44 15.69 -0.34
C TRP A 415 -9.19 15.61 0.54
N ILE A 416 -7.99 15.52 -0.04
CA ILE A 416 -6.74 15.34 0.71
C ILE A 416 -6.34 16.59 1.52
N ARG A 417 -6.84 17.77 1.12
CA ARG A 417 -6.55 19.05 1.79
C ARG A 417 -7.52 19.36 2.93
N ARG A 418 -8.51 18.54 3.20
CA ARG A 418 -9.41 18.73 4.34
C ARG A 418 -8.67 18.44 5.64
N PRO A 419 -8.71 19.35 6.65
CA PRO A 419 -7.96 19.18 7.91
C PRO A 419 -8.28 17.88 8.65
N GLU A 420 -9.51 17.37 8.56
CA GLU A 420 -9.93 16.10 9.17
C GLU A 420 -9.21 14.87 8.59
N HIS A 421 -8.60 15.01 7.41
CA HIS A 421 -7.80 13.94 6.78
C HIS A 421 -6.31 14.05 7.10
N PHE A 422 -5.86 15.12 7.77
CA PHE A 422 -4.44 15.34 8.04
C PHE A 422 -3.90 14.34 9.07
N TYR A 423 -2.64 13.95 8.87
CA TYR A 423 -1.90 13.17 9.85
C TYR A 423 -1.80 13.96 11.16
N LYS A 424 -2.37 13.39 12.23
CA LYS A 424 -2.48 14.02 13.57
C LYS A 424 -3.15 15.40 13.56
N GLY A 425 -3.96 15.69 12.55
CA GLY A 425 -4.63 16.98 12.39
C GLY A 425 -3.70 18.15 12.00
N GLU A 426 -2.43 17.88 11.69
CA GLU A 426 -1.40 18.91 11.46
C GLU A 426 -0.77 18.82 10.07
N THR A 427 -0.48 17.62 9.59
CA THR A 427 0.30 17.43 8.36
C THR A 427 -0.59 16.84 7.26
N LYS A 428 -0.69 17.53 6.12
CA LYS A 428 -1.35 16.97 4.93
C LYS A 428 -0.70 15.63 4.57
N ARG A 429 -1.53 14.61 4.30
CA ARG A 429 -1.02 13.31 3.85
C ARG A 429 -0.47 13.42 2.44
N LEU A 430 0.52 12.60 2.11
CA LEU A 430 1.04 12.53 0.75
C LEU A 430 -0.03 11.98 -0.21
N LEU A 431 -0.11 12.62 -1.38
CA LEU A 431 -0.88 12.17 -2.53
C LEU A 431 0.04 12.09 -3.75
N PHE A 432 0.36 10.88 -4.16
CA PHE A 432 1.03 10.61 -5.42
C PHE A 432 0.04 10.06 -6.44
N LEU A 433 0.15 10.52 -7.68
CA LEU A 433 -0.46 9.85 -8.82
C LEU A 433 0.58 8.82 -9.31
N SER A 434 0.57 7.65 -8.66
CA SER A 434 1.70 6.70 -8.72
C SER A 434 1.68 5.79 -9.94
N GLU A 435 0.53 5.67 -10.60
CA GLU A 435 0.36 4.95 -11.84
C GLU A 435 -0.71 5.64 -12.68
N ASN A 436 -0.35 6.07 -13.87
CA ASN A 436 -1.24 6.87 -14.71
C ASN A 436 -0.60 7.12 -16.08
N GLY A 437 -1.44 7.45 -17.06
CA GLY A 437 -0.97 7.77 -18.40
C GLY A 437 -2.11 7.71 -19.42
N THR A 438 -1.82 8.14 -20.62
CA THR A 438 -2.73 8.04 -21.77
C THR A 438 -2.15 7.07 -22.79
N ASN A 439 -2.99 6.22 -23.34
CA ASN A 439 -2.60 5.21 -24.33
C ASN A 439 -2.38 5.86 -25.71
N SER A 440 -1.52 5.24 -26.51
CA SER A 440 -1.45 5.44 -27.95
C SER A 440 -1.87 4.12 -28.62
N PRO A 441 -3.09 3.97 -29.11
CA PRO A 441 -3.58 2.70 -29.67
C PRO A 441 -2.66 2.12 -30.74
N SER A 442 -2.05 2.99 -31.55
CA SER A 442 -1.01 2.63 -32.50
C SER A 442 0.17 3.62 -32.44
N TYR A 443 1.15 3.45 -33.34
CA TYR A 443 2.22 4.44 -33.53
C TYR A 443 1.93 5.37 -34.73
N SER A 444 0.66 5.51 -35.13
CA SER A 444 0.27 6.53 -36.10
C SER A 444 0.53 7.94 -35.54
N GLU A 445 0.74 8.90 -36.41
CA GLU A 445 0.94 10.31 -36.00
C GLU A 445 -0.25 10.81 -35.16
N GLU A 446 -1.48 10.49 -35.57
CA GLU A 446 -2.70 10.90 -34.88
C GLU A 446 -2.76 10.33 -33.45
N ASP A 447 -2.53 9.03 -33.26
CA ASP A 447 -2.56 8.37 -31.94
C ASP A 447 -1.47 8.90 -31.00
N LEU A 448 -0.27 9.12 -31.55
CA LEU A 448 0.85 9.69 -30.79
C LEU A 448 0.59 11.14 -30.36
N VAL A 449 -0.05 11.93 -31.24
CA VAL A 449 -0.43 13.32 -30.94
C VAL A 449 -1.53 13.34 -29.87
N ASN A 450 -2.53 12.47 -29.96
CA ASN A 450 -3.59 12.36 -28.95
C ASN A 450 -3.03 11.95 -27.56
N GLN A 451 -2.10 10.98 -27.53
CA GLN A 451 -1.40 10.62 -26.29
C GLN A 451 -0.67 11.83 -25.69
N ALA A 452 0.04 12.58 -26.50
CA ALA A 452 0.79 13.76 -26.06
C ALA A 452 -0.13 14.88 -25.56
N ALA A 453 -1.28 15.09 -26.22
CA ALA A 453 -2.30 16.04 -25.78
C ALA A 453 -2.84 15.68 -24.38
N GLY A 454 -3.10 14.39 -24.12
CA GLY A 454 -3.48 13.91 -22.82
C GLY A 454 -2.42 14.15 -21.75
N ALA A 455 -1.13 14.00 -22.10
CA ALA A 455 -0.03 14.31 -21.20
C ALA A 455 0.06 15.82 -20.87
N CYS A 456 -0.20 16.70 -21.84
CA CYS A 456 -0.29 18.14 -21.60
C CYS A 456 -1.42 18.48 -20.62
N TRP A 457 -2.61 17.94 -20.85
CA TRP A 457 -3.76 18.13 -19.95
C TRP A 457 -3.43 17.68 -18.52
N ALA A 458 -2.93 16.44 -18.38
CA ALA A 458 -2.59 15.87 -17.08
C ALA A 458 -1.60 16.78 -16.34
N TRP A 459 -0.51 17.19 -16.99
CA TRP A 459 0.49 18.05 -16.36
C TRP A 459 -0.06 19.41 -15.97
N LYS A 460 -0.76 20.13 -16.87
CA LYS A 460 -1.35 21.44 -16.57
C LYS A 460 -2.27 21.35 -15.35
N LYS A 461 -3.09 20.30 -15.26
CA LYS A 461 -3.99 20.10 -14.14
C LYS A 461 -3.25 19.81 -12.84
N LEU A 462 -2.43 18.77 -12.79
CA LEU A 462 -1.76 18.33 -11.57
C LEU A 462 -0.74 19.34 -11.04
N SER A 463 -0.07 20.09 -11.92
CA SER A 463 0.91 21.10 -11.51
C SER A 463 0.28 22.24 -10.74
N ALA A 464 -0.96 22.61 -11.06
CA ALA A 464 -1.71 23.66 -10.41
C ALA A 464 -2.39 23.23 -9.10
N LEU A 465 -2.59 21.93 -8.86
CA LEU A 465 -3.33 21.42 -7.71
C LEU A 465 -2.40 21.17 -6.52
N PRO A 466 -2.52 21.94 -5.41
CA PRO A 466 -1.54 21.90 -4.29
C PRO A 466 -1.63 20.65 -3.42
N GLY A 467 -2.73 19.89 -3.48
CA GLY A 467 -2.90 18.65 -2.74
C GLY A 467 -2.08 17.50 -3.34
N ILE A 468 -1.78 17.55 -4.63
CA ILE A 468 -1.00 16.53 -5.35
C ILE A 468 0.49 16.81 -5.14
N ASP A 469 1.22 15.87 -4.53
CA ASP A 469 2.65 16.01 -4.23
C ASP A 469 3.53 15.57 -5.40
N GLY A 470 3.12 14.55 -6.15
CA GLY A 470 3.89 14.03 -7.28
C GLY A 470 3.08 13.17 -8.23
N VAL A 471 3.65 12.94 -9.40
CA VAL A 471 3.11 12.06 -10.44
C VAL A 471 4.22 11.17 -10.97
N GLN A 472 3.96 9.88 -11.06
CA GLN A 472 4.84 8.95 -11.74
C GLN A 472 4.12 8.44 -12.99
N TRP A 473 4.50 8.98 -14.16
CA TRP A 473 3.90 8.57 -15.43
C TRP A 473 4.20 7.10 -15.71
N HIS A 474 3.19 6.29 -15.77
CA HIS A 474 3.26 4.87 -16.04
C HIS A 474 2.75 4.56 -17.47
N ALA A 475 3.52 3.87 -18.26
CA ALA A 475 4.86 3.42 -17.94
C ALA A 475 5.89 4.39 -18.54
N TRP A 476 7.11 4.36 -18.02
CA TRP A 476 8.21 5.08 -18.66
C TRP A 476 8.44 4.65 -20.13
N MET A 477 8.37 3.34 -20.40
CA MET A 477 8.50 2.75 -21.73
C MET A 477 7.33 1.81 -21.99
N ASP A 478 6.88 1.71 -23.24
CA ASP A 478 5.89 0.70 -23.61
C ASP A 478 6.34 -0.70 -23.18
N ASN A 479 5.42 -1.47 -22.62
CA ASN A 479 5.67 -2.77 -22.05
C ASN A 479 4.67 -3.78 -22.65
N ARG A 480 5.19 -4.87 -23.25
CA ARG A 480 4.32 -5.91 -23.85
C ARG A 480 3.47 -6.65 -22.81
N GLY A 481 3.86 -6.60 -21.53
CA GLY A 481 3.07 -7.15 -20.42
C GLY A 481 1.84 -6.32 -20.02
N GLU A 482 1.69 -5.08 -20.56
CA GLU A 482 0.58 -4.17 -20.26
C GLU A 482 -0.62 -4.38 -21.21
N PHE A 483 -1.01 -5.61 -21.43
CA PHE A 483 -2.23 -5.98 -22.18
C PHE A 483 -2.33 -5.36 -23.59
N GLY A 484 -1.21 -5.01 -24.20
CA GLY A 484 -1.15 -4.36 -25.51
C GLY A 484 -1.21 -2.84 -25.49
N LEU A 485 -1.36 -2.25 -24.33
CA LEU A 485 -1.33 -0.79 -24.14
C LEU A 485 0.05 -0.21 -24.47
N LYS A 486 0.05 0.99 -25.03
CA LYS A 486 1.24 1.78 -25.36
C LYS A 486 1.19 3.11 -24.60
N ILE A 487 1.18 3.02 -23.28
CA ILE A 487 1.10 4.18 -22.37
C ILE A 487 2.46 4.86 -22.19
N GLY A 488 3.54 4.17 -22.52
CA GLY A 488 4.91 4.64 -22.34
C GLY A 488 5.21 5.96 -23.04
N LEU A 489 6.16 6.72 -22.48
CA LEU A 489 6.76 7.89 -23.13
C LEU A 489 7.70 7.48 -24.26
N ARG A 490 8.22 6.25 -24.21
CA ARG A 490 9.04 5.62 -25.24
C ARG A 490 8.33 4.42 -25.85
N ARG A 491 8.62 4.14 -27.14
CA ARG A 491 8.20 2.90 -27.82
C ARG A 491 8.77 1.67 -27.10
N PHE A 492 8.29 0.49 -27.46
CA PHE A 492 8.84 -0.78 -26.97
C PHE A 492 10.38 -0.80 -27.10
N PRO A 493 11.13 -1.29 -26.08
CA PRO A 493 12.57 -1.44 -26.17
C PRO A 493 13.06 -2.32 -27.31
N ASP A 494 12.18 -3.21 -27.80
CA ASP A 494 12.37 -4.17 -28.87
C ASP A 494 11.48 -3.87 -30.09
N ASP A 495 11.03 -2.62 -30.28
CA ASP A 495 10.29 -2.20 -31.47
C ASP A 495 11.13 -2.44 -32.72
N GLU A 496 10.51 -3.02 -33.76
CA GLU A 496 11.23 -3.45 -34.98
C GLU A 496 11.74 -2.26 -35.79
N GLU A 497 11.00 -1.14 -35.81
CA GLU A 497 11.32 0.03 -36.61
C GLU A 497 12.19 1.05 -35.83
N ALA A 498 11.82 1.29 -34.58
CA ALA A 498 12.44 2.32 -33.75
C ALA A 498 12.54 1.91 -32.26
N PRO A 499 13.46 0.98 -31.91
CA PRO A 499 13.58 0.41 -30.57
C PRO A 499 13.79 1.46 -29.47
N GLY A 500 12.79 1.64 -28.59
CA GLY A 500 12.81 2.58 -27.49
C GLY A 500 12.83 4.05 -27.90
N ALA A 501 12.39 4.37 -29.13
CA ALA A 501 12.34 5.76 -29.60
C ALA A 501 11.42 6.62 -28.73
N GLU A 502 11.79 7.88 -28.59
CA GLU A 502 11.00 8.91 -27.92
C GLU A 502 9.71 9.16 -28.70
N LYS A 503 8.58 9.22 -27.97
CA LYS A 503 7.29 9.61 -28.52
C LYS A 503 7.08 11.12 -28.35
N PRO A 504 6.12 11.75 -29.03
CA PRO A 504 5.74 13.15 -28.76
C PRO A 504 5.45 13.40 -27.27
N SER A 505 4.83 12.47 -26.56
CA SER A 505 4.58 12.54 -25.12
C SER A 505 5.88 12.60 -24.27
N TRP A 506 6.99 12.03 -24.73
CA TRP A 506 8.29 12.15 -24.06
C TRP A 506 8.78 13.62 -24.09
N HIS A 507 8.65 14.29 -25.24
CA HIS A 507 9.04 15.70 -25.39
C HIS A 507 8.13 16.64 -24.60
N VAL A 508 6.83 16.32 -24.54
CA VAL A 508 5.88 17.00 -23.64
C VAL A 508 6.34 16.85 -22.19
N TRP A 509 6.65 15.63 -21.75
CA TRP A 509 7.09 15.36 -20.36
C TRP A 509 8.43 16.02 -20.06
N GLN A 510 9.34 16.09 -21.02
CA GLN A 510 10.60 16.82 -20.89
C GLN A 510 10.35 18.31 -20.66
N ALA A 511 9.50 18.94 -21.46
CA ALA A 511 9.20 20.37 -21.38
C ALA A 511 8.38 20.75 -20.15
N ALA A 512 7.57 19.81 -19.60
CA ALA A 512 6.69 20.00 -18.46
C ALA A 512 7.46 20.60 -17.26
N GLY A 513 6.97 21.73 -16.71
CA GLY A 513 7.57 22.44 -15.59
C GLY A 513 8.83 23.23 -15.93
N THR A 514 9.14 23.44 -17.20
CA THR A 514 10.29 24.23 -17.68
C THR A 514 9.83 25.51 -18.39
N ASP A 515 10.77 26.37 -18.74
CA ASP A 515 10.55 27.58 -19.56
C ASP A 515 10.07 27.30 -21.00
N LYS A 516 10.17 26.04 -21.45
CA LYS A 516 9.71 25.59 -22.77
C LYS A 516 8.28 25.02 -22.76
N GLU A 517 7.67 24.91 -21.60
CA GLU A 517 6.35 24.27 -21.45
C GLU A 517 5.32 24.89 -22.38
N ASP A 518 5.17 26.21 -22.33
CA ASP A 518 4.13 26.89 -23.10
C ASP A 518 4.34 26.76 -24.63
N GLU A 519 5.60 26.82 -25.10
CA GLU A 519 5.94 26.61 -26.51
C GLU A 519 5.59 25.18 -26.98
N VAL A 520 5.99 24.18 -26.20
CA VAL A 520 5.77 22.76 -26.55
C VAL A 520 4.30 22.37 -26.41
N PHE A 521 3.58 22.94 -25.44
CA PHE A 521 2.18 22.59 -25.18
C PHE A 521 1.16 23.33 -26.08
N ALA A 522 1.51 24.50 -26.62
CA ALA A 522 0.60 25.32 -27.42
C ALA A 522 -0.10 24.56 -28.58
N PRO A 523 0.58 23.70 -29.37
CA PRO A 523 -0.08 22.97 -30.45
C PRO A 523 -1.22 22.05 -29.98
N TYR A 524 -1.11 21.51 -28.76
CA TYR A 524 -2.04 20.53 -28.21
C TYR A 524 -3.36 21.15 -27.72
N LEU A 525 -3.43 22.45 -27.44
CA LEU A 525 -4.69 23.14 -27.19
C LEU A 525 -5.69 22.92 -28.33
N LYS A 526 -5.22 23.03 -29.59
CA LYS A 526 -6.06 22.81 -30.77
C LYS A 526 -6.51 21.36 -30.89
N VAL A 527 -5.66 20.40 -30.54
CA VAL A 527 -6.00 18.97 -30.55
C VAL A 527 -7.12 18.67 -29.57
N ILE A 528 -7.04 19.25 -28.37
CA ILE A 528 -8.03 19.10 -27.32
C ILE A 528 -9.32 19.91 -27.61
N GLY A 529 -9.23 20.95 -28.44
CA GLY A 529 -10.35 21.85 -28.76
C GLY A 529 -10.52 23.00 -27.77
N LEU A 530 -9.43 23.42 -27.10
CA LEU A 530 -9.42 24.51 -26.13
C LEU A 530 -8.81 25.78 -26.72
N GLY A 531 -9.29 26.93 -26.23
CA GLY A 531 -8.67 28.23 -26.47
C GLY A 531 -7.55 28.58 -25.50
N ASP A 532 -7.67 28.13 -24.25
CA ASP A 532 -6.72 28.39 -23.17
C ASP A 532 -6.74 27.27 -22.13
N TRP A 533 -5.61 27.02 -21.46
CA TRP A 533 -5.47 26.00 -20.44
C TRP A 533 -6.32 26.25 -19.18
N SER A 534 -6.78 27.46 -18.93
CA SER A 534 -7.68 27.76 -17.80
C SER A 534 -9.04 27.06 -17.92
N GLU A 535 -9.45 26.70 -19.13
CA GLU A 535 -10.73 26.03 -19.38
C GLU A 535 -10.82 24.60 -18.79
N ILE A 536 -9.67 23.98 -18.46
CA ILE A 536 -9.67 22.64 -17.87
C ILE A 536 -9.98 22.61 -16.37
N PHE A 537 -9.95 23.76 -15.70
CA PHE A 537 -10.13 23.84 -14.24
C PHE A 537 -11.58 24.10 -13.87
N HIS A 538 -12.05 23.39 -12.86
CA HIS A 538 -13.41 23.49 -12.38
C HIS A 538 -13.46 23.48 -10.86
N GLU A 539 -14.48 24.11 -10.29
CA GLU A 539 -14.78 24.03 -8.87
C GLU A 539 -15.43 22.69 -8.54
N VAL A 540 -15.07 22.13 -7.38
CA VAL A 540 -15.72 20.91 -6.87
C VAL A 540 -17.10 21.28 -6.34
N THR A 541 -18.11 20.50 -6.72
CA THR A 541 -19.49 20.67 -6.29
C THR A 541 -19.90 19.57 -5.30
N ASP A 542 -20.95 19.85 -4.53
CA ASP A 542 -21.57 18.87 -3.63
C ASP A 542 -22.26 17.74 -4.40
#